data_8187d08261b2c2a7f28866c12dab6647
#
_entry.id   8187d08261b2c2a7f28866c12dab6647
#
_cell.length_a   1.000
_cell.length_b   1.000
_cell.length_c   1.000
_cell.angle_alpha   90.00
_cell.angle_beta   90.00
_cell.angle_gamma   90.00
#
_symmetry.space_group_name_H-M   'P 1'
#
loop_
_entity.id
_entity.type
_entity.pdbx_description
1 polymer ?
#
loop_
_entity_poly.entity_id
_entity_poly.type
_entity_poly.pdbx_seq_one_letter_code
_entity_poly.pdbx_strand_id
1 'polypeptide(L)'
;MRPADNPFRTERIDRIQYRLTGGAALDDLAERFAGLGGRAAIIGHHGAGKSRLLATLADHLETRGRPSLRIRCGRDPLPSLEELAGRLLVADELDHLSRRRRRRLLARAGRAGGMLAAVHQIPRDLPLLHHCTVDISLVAGLVCDLTGAPPPPDLARLLGDHAGNVRALFRHLYDRAADRTP
;
A
#
# COMPACT_ATOMS: atom_id res chain seq x y z
N MET A 1 12.03 -7.39 26.68
CA MET A 1 12.65 -6.66 25.53
C MET A 1 12.20 -5.20 25.58
N ARG A 2 13.09 -4.21 25.37
CA ARG A 2 12.63 -2.81 25.33
C ARG A 2 11.74 -2.62 24.10
N PRO A 3 10.69 -1.78 24.16
CA PRO A 3 9.84 -1.52 22.98
C PRO A 3 10.64 -1.07 21.74
N ALA A 4 11.75 -0.35 21.96
CA ALA A 4 12.66 0.10 20.89
C ALA A 4 13.38 -1.06 20.18
N ASP A 5 13.57 -2.21 20.83
CA ASP A 5 14.30 -3.36 20.30
C ASP A 5 13.37 -4.37 19.60
N ASN A 6 12.05 -4.18 19.71
CA ASN A 6 11.09 -5.09 19.13
C ASN A 6 11.16 -5.02 17.58
N PRO A 7 11.41 -6.17 16.91
CA PRO A 7 11.55 -6.20 15.44
C PRO A 7 10.28 -5.79 14.71
N PHE A 8 9.10 -5.98 15.32
CA PHE A 8 7.78 -5.65 14.73
C PHE A 8 7.26 -4.26 15.12
N ARG A 9 8.12 -3.35 15.61
CA ARG A 9 7.72 -1.97 15.87
C ARG A 9 7.33 -1.24 14.58
N THR A 10 6.39 -0.33 14.68
CA THR A 10 5.79 0.37 13.53
C THR A 10 6.85 1.02 12.62
N GLU A 11 7.87 1.67 13.19
CA GLU A 11 8.92 2.37 12.44
C GLU A 11 9.77 1.40 11.59
N ARG A 12 9.95 0.15 12.01
CA ARG A 12 10.65 -0.87 11.20
C ARG A 12 9.75 -1.41 10.11
N ILE A 13 8.49 -1.70 10.44
CA ILE A 13 7.49 -2.16 9.47
C ILE A 13 7.30 -1.11 8.36
N ASP A 14 7.24 0.16 8.73
CA ASP A 14 7.07 1.26 7.77
C ASP A 14 8.28 1.50 6.86
N ARG A 15 9.44 0.92 7.16
CA ARG A 15 10.63 0.93 6.29
C ARG A 15 10.69 -0.23 5.30
N ILE A 16 9.88 -1.27 5.48
CA ILE A 16 9.87 -2.41 4.56
C ILE A 16 9.40 -1.91 3.19
N GLN A 17 10.19 -2.14 2.17
CA GLN A 17 9.76 -1.90 0.79
C GLN A 17 8.69 -2.92 0.38
N TYR A 18 7.73 -2.48 -0.44
CA TYR A 18 6.75 -3.40 -1.00
C TYR A 18 7.47 -4.42 -1.91
N ARG A 19 7.16 -5.69 -1.70
CA ARG A 19 7.68 -6.77 -2.55
C ARG A 19 6.61 -7.17 -3.55
N LEU A 20 6.93 -6.99 -4.81
CA LEU A 20 6.10 -7.51 -5.89
C LEU A 20 6.27 -9.04 -5.94
N THR A 21 5.16 -9.75 -6.02
CA THR A 21 5.15 -11.20 -6.21
C THR A 21 5.19 -11.55 -7.71
N GLY A 22 5.67 -12.76 -8.04
CA GLY A 22 5.66 -13.24 -9.42
C GLY A 22 6.70 -12.63 -10.34
N GLY A 23 7.81 -12.07 -9.83
CA GLY A 23 8.92 -11.53 -10.63
C GLY A 23 8.63 -10.18 -11.32
N ALA A 24 7.49 -9.55 -11.03
CA ALA A 24 7.16 -8.23 -11.56
C ALA A 24 8.09 -7.15 -10.97
N ALA A 25 8.52 -6.19 -11.80
CA ALA A 25 9.32 -5.05 -11.38
C ALA A 25 8.46 -3.78 -11.24
N LEU A 26 8.96 -2.78 -10.51
CA LEU A 26 8.30 -1.47 -10.45
C LEU A 26 8.24 -0.79 -11.83
N ASP A 27 9.21 -1.08 -12.68
CA ASP A 27 9.25 -0.58 -14.06
C ASP A 27 8.08 -1.12 -14.87
N ASP A 28 7.79 -2.42 -14.78
CA ASP A 28 6.65 -3.04 -15.46
C ASP A 28 5.32 -2.42 -15.01
N LEU A 29 5.19 -2.12 -13.70
CA LEU A 29 4.00 -1.43 -13.19
C LEU A 29 3.91 0.02 -13.68
N ALA A 30 5.04 0.72 -13.77
CA ALA A 30 5.08 2.09 -14.28
C ALA A 30 4.72 2.15 -15.77
N GLU A 31 5.22 1.21 -16.57
CA GLU A 31 4.87 1.07 -17.99
C GLU A 31 3.38 0.72 -18.17
N ARG A 32 2.89 -0.26 -17.41
CA ARG A 32 1.47 -0.61 -17.40
C ARG A 32 0.59 0.58 -17.00
N PHE A 33 0.99 1.34 -15.98
CA PHE A 33 0.29 2.54 -15.55
C PHE A 33 0.23 3.59 -16.68
N ALA A 34 1.34 3.80 -17.39
CA ALA A 34 1.38 4.68 -18.56
C ALA A 34 0.46 4.17 -19.69
N GLY A 35 0.50 2.88 -20.00
CA GLY A 35 -0.39 2.22 -20.97
C GLY A 35 -1.89 2.32 -20.63
N LEU A 36 -2.24 2.46 -19.36
CA LEU A 36 -3.59 2.72 -18.88
C LEU A 36 -3.97 4.23 -18.89
N GLY A 37 -3.20 5.06 -19.60
CA GLY A 37 -3.43 6.49 -19.68
C GLY A 37 -3.08 7.26 -18.42
N GLY A 38 -2.23 6.69 -17.53
CA GLY A 38 -1.80 7.33 -16.31
C GLY A 38 -2.90 7.43 -15.24
N ARG A 39 -3.94 6.59 -15.31
CA ARG A 39 -5.05 6.54 -14.35
C ARG A 39 -5.36 5.08 -14.04
N ALA A 40 -5.18 4.67 -12.77
CA ALA A 40 -5.39 3.28 -12.39
C ALA A 40 -5.63 3.10 -10.89
N ALA A 41 -6.10 1.90 -10.51
CA ALA A 41 -6.32 1.50 -9.15
C ALA A 41 -5.45 0.29 -8.75
N ILE A 42 -4.95 0.31 -7.51
CA ILE A 42 -4.38 -0.83 -6.81
C ILE A 42 -5.45 -1.36 -5.86
N ILE A 43 -5.74 -2.65 -5.93
CA ILE A 43 -6.74 -3.29 -5.08
C ILE A 43 -6.11 -4.32 -4.13
N GLY A 44 -6.87 -4.75 -3.15
CA GLY A 44 -6.52 -5.82 -2.20
C GLY A 44 -7.28 -5.66 -0.88
N HIS A 45 -7.30 -6.72 -0.08
CA HIS A 45 -7.94 -6.67 1.24
C HIS A 45 -7.17 -5.80 2.25
N HIS A 46 -7.73 -5.61 3.45
CA HIS A 46 -7.05 -4.89 4.53
C HIS A 46 -5.72 -5.57 4.90
N GLY A 47 -4.66 -4.76 5.03
CA GLY A 47 -3.33 -5.26 5.38
C GLY A 47 -2.54 -5.93 4.24
N ALA A 48 -3.07 -5.98 3.00
CA ALA A 48 -2.37 -6.55 1.85
C ALA A 48 -1.25 -5.67 1.26
N GLY A 49 -0.94 -4.53 1.88
CA GLY A 49 0.18 -3.68 1.44
C GLY A 49 -0.17 -2.65 0.36
N LYS A 50 -1.45 -2.43 0.02
CA LYS A 50 -1.88 -1.44 -0.99
C LYS A 50 -1.25 -0.05 -0.81
N SER A 51 -1.34 0.52 0.39
CA SER A 51 -0.79 1.84 0.70
C SER A 51 0.73 1.88 0.56
N ARG A 52 1.40 0.76 0.86
CA ARG A 52 2.85 0.66 0.68
C ARG A 52 3.23 0.61 -0.80
N LEU A 53 2.55 -0.22 -1.61
CA LEU A 53 2.76 -0.26 -3.05
C LEU A 53 2.44 1.09 -3.69
N LEU A 54 1.34 1.73 -3.28
CA LEU A 54 0.94 3.06 -3.73
C LEU A 54 2.06 4.08 -3.52
N ALA A 55 2.63 4.12 -2.30
CA ALA A 55 3.73 5.01 -1.97
C ALA A 55 5.00 4.68 -2.76
N THR A 56 5.41 3.40 -2.79
CA THR A 56 6.60 2.94 -3.51
C THR A 56 6.53 3.26 -5.00
N LEU A 57 5.38 3.03 -5.65
CA LEU A 57 5.21 3.34 -7.07
C LEU A 57 5.15 4.85 -7.32
N ALA A 58 4.57 5.63 -6.41
CA ALA A 58 4.58 7.09 -6.50
C ALA A 58 6.01 7.64 -6.40
N ASP A 59 6.81 7.17 -5.42
CA ASP A 59 8.23 7.54 -5.29
C ASP A 59 9.00 7.20 -6.58
N HIS A 60 8.78 6.00 -7.13
CA HIS A 60 9.41 5.56 -8.37
C HIS A 60 9.04 6.44 -9.58
N LEU A 61 7.77 6.86 -9.68
CA LEU A 61 7.32 7.78 -10.74
C LEU A 61 7.88 9.19 -10.54
N GLU A 62 8.06 9.66 -9.30
CA GLU A 62 8.70 10.94 -8.99
C GLU A 62 10.16 10.98 -9.44
N THR A 63 10.93 9.90 -9.23
CA THR A 63 12.33 9.82 -9.74
C THR A 63 12.42 9.89 -11.26
N ARG A 64 11.31 9.62 -11.95
CA ARG A 64 11.14 9.72 -13.42
C ARG A 64 10.50 11.03 -13.88
N GLY A 65 10.52 12.05 -13.04
CA GLY A 65 10.03 13.39 -13.37
C GLY A 65 8.51 13.55 -13.36
N ARG A 66 7.78 12.67 -12.68
CA ARG A 66 6.31 12.79 -12.48
C ARG A 66 6.01 13.22 -11.04
N PRO A 67 5.99 14.51 -10.72
CA PRO A 67 5.72 14.98 -9.37
C PRO A 67 4.34 14.53 -8.92
N SER A 68 4.21 14.12 -7.66
CA SER A 68 2.94 13.67 -7.12
C SER A 68 2.37 14.61 -6.06
N LEU A 69 1.05 14.55 -5.91
CA LEU A 69 0.30 15.08 -4.76
C LEU A 69 -0.38 13.91 -4.06
N ARG A 70 0.00 13.66 -2.82
CA ARG A 70 -0.49 12.51 -2.05
C ARG A 70 -1.57 12.96 -1.08
N ILE A 71 -2.68 12.24 -1.05
CA ILE A 71 -3.77 12.45 -0.11
C ILE A 71 -4.22 11.14 0.51
N ARG A 72 -4.62 11.20 1.75
CA ARG A 72 -5.33 10.13 2.44
C ARG A 72 -6.81 10.47 2.51
N CYS A 73 -7.59 9.79 1.68
CA CYS A 73 -9.01 10.04 1.54
C CYS A 73 -9.76 9.81 2.88
N GLY A 74 -10.67 10.70 3.20
CA GLY A 74 -11.38 10.67 4.49
C GLY A 74 -10.67 11.42 5.64
N ARG A 75 -9.37 11.71 5.50
CA ARG A 75 -8.59 12.49 6.47
C ARG A 75 -8.22 13.87 5.91
N ASP A 76 -7.65 13.87 4.71
CA ASP A 76 -7.19 15.09 4.08
C ASP A 76 -8.30 15.82 3.33
N PRO A 77 -8.20 17.14 3.16
CA PRO A 77 -9.08 17.90 2.29
C PRO A 77 -8.92 17.43 0.83
N LEU A 78 -9.97 17.61 0.02
CA LEU A 78 -9.84 17.37 -1.41
C LEU A 78 -9.00 18.49 -2.07
N PRO A 79 -7.96 18.14 -2.85
CA PRO A 79 -7.10 19.12 -3.48
C PRO A 79 -7.86 20.01 -4.47
N SER A 80 -7.40 21.23 -4.64
CA SER A 80 -7.86 22.16 -5.68
C SER A 80 -7.35 21.73 -7.05
N LEU A 81 -7.86 22.36 -8.11
CA LEU A 81 -7.35 22.12 -9.48
C LEU A 81 -5.95 22.68 -9.68
N GLU A 82 -5.62 23.76 -8.98
CA GLU A 82 -4.31 24.40 -9.01
C GLU A 82 -3.24 23.50 -8.38
N GLU A 83 -3.53 22.92 -7.22
CA GLU A 83 -2.63 21.96 -6.56
C GLU A 83 -2.38 20.70 -7.41
N LEU A 84 -3.33 20.31 -8.24
CA LEU A 84 -3.25 19.14 -9.12
C LEU A 84 -2.57 19.42 -10.47
N ALA A 85 -2.36 20.68 -10.84
CA ALA A 85 -1.82 21.03 -12.15
C ALA A 85 -0.45 20.36 -12.41
N GLY A 86 -0.37 19.54 -13.45
CA GLY A 86 0.84 18.81 -13.83
C GLY A 86 1.31 17.71 -12.88
N ARG A 87 0.57 17.44 -11.81
CA ARG A 87 0.96 16.47 -10.76
C ARG A 87 0.13 15.20 -10.85
N LEU A 88 0.75 14.07 -10.55
CA LEU A 88 0.06 12.80 -10.32
C LEU A 88 -0.71 12.84 -9.00
N LEU A 89 -2.03 12.68 -9.04
CA LEU A 89 -2.82 12.49 -7.82
C LEU A 89 -2.64 11.07 -7.29
N VAL A 90 -2.11 10.94 -6.08
CA VAL A 90 -1.97 9.66 -5.36
C VAL A 90 -2.98 9.64 -4.22
N ALA A 91 -4.02 8.83 -4.36
CA ALA A 91 -5.16 8.78 -3.45
C ALA A 91 -5.23 7.46 -2.68
N ASP A 92 -4.83 7.47 -1.41
CA ASP A 92 -4.99 6.31 -0.53
C ASP A 92 -6.39 6.28 0.10
N GLU A 93 -6.90 5.07 0.35
CA GLU A 93 -8.21 4.85 1.00
C GLU A 93 -9.37 5.53 0.24
N LEU A 94 -9.39 5.49 -1.10
CA LEU A 94 -10.41 6.17 -1.92
C LEU A 94 -11.85 5.73 -1.57
N ASP A 95 -12.02 4.52 -1.04
CA ASP A 95 -13.31 3.98 -0.58
C ASP A 95 -13.89 4.73 0.62
N HIS A 96 -13.07 5.48 1.36
CA HIS A 96 -13.54 6.30 2.50
C HIS A 96 -14.24 7.58 2.06
N LEU A 97 -14.22 7.91 0.77
CA LEU A 97 -14.98 9.03 0.25
C LEU A 97 -16.43 8.65 -0.05
N SER A 98 -17.35 9.53 0.32
CA SER A 98 -18.73 9.42 -0.15
C SER A 98 -18.77 9.48 -1.69
N ARG A 99 -19.79 8.88 -2.31
CA ARG A 99 -19.97 8.85 -3.78
C ARG A 99 -19.84 10.24 -4.41
N ARG A 100 -20.41 11.28 -3.76
CA ARG A 100 -20.34 12.67 -4.25
C ARG A 100 -18.91 13.24 -4.20
N ARG A 101 -18.18 13.03 -3.09
CA ARG A 101 -16.79 13.49 -2.93
C ARG A 101 -15.86 12.76 -3.90
N ARG A 102 -16.05 11.44 -4.06
CA ARG A 102 -15.29 10.62 -5.00
C ARG A 102 -15.48 11.09 -6.44
N ARG A 103 -16.74 11.30 -6.91
CA ARG A 103 -17.00 11.85 -8.25
C ARG A 103 -16.32 13.21 -8.46
N ARG A 104 -16.34 14.09 -7.45
CA ARG A 104 -15.67 15.40 -7.52
C ARG A 104 -14.16 15.23 -7.64
N LEU A 105 -13.55 14.32 -6.87
CA LEU A 105 -12.11 14.03 -6.94
C LEU A 105 -11.72 13.47 -8.31
N LEU A 106 -12.46 12.48 -8.83
CA LEU A 106 -12.22 11.87 -10.14
C LEU A 106 -12.34 12.90 -11.28
N ALA A 107 -13.31 13.81 -11.22
CA ALA A 107 -13.46 14.89 -12.19
C ALA A 107 -12.27 15.88 -12.15
N ARG A 108 -11.76 16.20 -10.96
CA ARG A 108 -10.55 17.04 -10.79
C ARG A 108 -9.31 16.32 -11.30
N ALA A 109 -9.16 15.03 -10.97
CA ALA A 109 -8.06 14.20 -11.42
C ALA A 109 -7.99 14.03 -12.95
N GLY A 110 -9.09 14.24 -13.67
CA GLY A 110 -9.12 14.30 -15.13
C GLY A 110 -8.31 15.47 -15.72
N ARG A 111 -8.03 16.50 -14.91
CA ARG A 111 -7.21 17.68 -15.28
C ARG A 111 -5.80 17.63 -14.64
N ALA A 112 -5.52 16.62 -13.85
CA ALA A 112 -4.19 16.38 -13.27
C ALA A 112 -3.29 15.62 -14.26
N GLY A 113 -2.02 15.47 -13.92
CA GLY A 113 -1.06 14.63 -14.64
C GLY A 113 -1.31 13.12 -14.55
N GLY A 114 -2.44 12.70 -14.00
CA GLY A 114 -2.84 11.31 -13.80
C GLY A 114 -3.42 11.05 -12.41
N MET A 115 -3.80 9.79 -12.17
CA MET A 115 -4.33 9.36 -10.87
C MET A 115 -3.93 7.91 -10.56
N LEU A 116 -3.36 7.70 -9.40
CA LEU A 116 -3.10 6.38 -8.83
C LEU A 116 -3.87 6.27 -7.50
N ALA A 117 -4.71 5.25 -7.35
CA ALA A 117 -5.56 5.10 -6.17
C ALA A 117 -5.43 3.73 -5.53
N ALA A 118 -5.54 3.66 -4.19
CA ALA A 118 -5.70 2.41 -3.46
C ALA A 118 -7.16 2.24 -3.01
N VAL A 119 -7.72 1.05 -3.26
CA VAL A 119 -9.11 0.70 -2.98
C VAL A 119 -9.23 -0.77 -2.55
N HIS A 120 -10.36 -1.15 -1.96
CA HIS A 120 -10.60 -2.55 -1.58
C HIS A 120 -11.22 -3.38 -2.70
N GLN A 121 -12.01 -2.75 -3.57
CA GLN A 121 -12.70 -3.40 -4.68
C GLN A 121 -12.40 -2.68 -5.99
N ILE A 122 -12.51 -3.40 -7.11
CA ILE A 122 -12.30 -2.81 -8.44
C ILE A 122 -13.30 -1.67 -8.66
N PRO A 123 -12.84 -0.45 -8.81
CA PRO A 123 -13.72 0.68 -9.08
C PRO A 123 -14.15 0.67 -10.54
N ARG A 124 -15.38 1.10 -10.81
CA ARG A 124 -15.89 1.21 -12.19
C ARG A 124 -15.19 2.29 -13.01
N ASP A 125 -14.59 3.27 -12.33
CA ASP A 125 -14.10 4.52 -12.92
C ASP A 125 -12.57 4.53 -13.13
N LEU A 126 -11.88 3.47 -12.69
CA LEU A 126 -10.43 3.34 -12.82
C LEU A 126 -10.06 1.91 -13.24
N PRO A 127 -9.22 1.73 -14.24
CA PRO A 127 -8.71 0.42 -14.61
C PRO A 127 -7.84 -0.17 -13.49
N LEU A 128 -7.81 -1.49 -13.42
CA LEU A 128 -6.98 -2.22 -12.47
C LEU A 128 -5.52 -2.20 -12.90
N LEU A 129 -4.65 -1.66 -12.05
CA LEU A 129 -3.21 -1.74 -12.21
C LEU A 129 -2.64 -3.02 -11.61
N HIS A 130 -2.94 -3.25 -10.34
CA HIS A 130 -2.38 -4.37 -9.58
C HIS A 130 -3.34 -4.85 -8.50
N HIS A 131 -3.33 -6.16 -8.25
CA HIS A 131 -4.03 -6.77 -7.13
C HIS A 131 -3.00 -7.22 -6.09
N CYS A 132 -2.96 -6.55 -4.95
CA CYS A 132 -2.12 -6.94 -3.83
C CYS A 132 -2.67 -8.23 -3.21
N THR A 133 -1.92 -9.31 -3.33
CA THR A 133 -2.18 -10.59 -2.69
C THR A 133 -1.18 -10.84 -1.57
N VAL A 134 -1.58 -11.61 -0.60
CA VAL A 134 -0.72 -12.04 0.52
C VAL A 134 -0.66 -13.55 0.51
N ASP A 135 0.54 -14.08 0.37
CA ASP A 135 0.82 -15.50 0.54
C ASP A 135 1.78 -15.73 1.72
N ILE A 136 1.88 -16.97 2.14
CA ILE A 136 2.69 -17.35 3.29
C ILE A 136 4.19 -17.13 3.04
N SER A 137 4.66 -17.31 1.81
CA SER A 137 6.07 -17.17 1.43
C SER A 137 6.51 -15.71 1.54
N LEU A 138 5.65 -14.78 1.07
CA LEU A 138 5.86 -13.34 1.23
C LEU A 138 5.96 -12.97 2.72
N VAL A 139 5.01 -13.44 3.53
CA VAL A 139 4.98 -13.10 4.97
C VAL A 139 6.17 -13.71 5.71
N ALA A 140 6.55 -14.95 5.39
CA ALA A 140 7.73 -15.60 5.95
C ALA A 140 9.00 -14.79 5.64
N GLY A 141 9.18 -14.35 4.41
CA GLY A 141 10.29 -13.50 4.02
C GLY A 141 10.32 -12.17 4.78
N LEU A 142 9.17 -11.51 4.94
CA LEU A 142 9.07 -10.27 5.72
C LEU A 142 9.43 -10.47 7.20
N VAL A 143 9.02 -11.60 7.80
CA VAL A 143 9.38 -11.94 9.18
C VAL A 143 10.89 -12.17 9.28
N CYS A 144 11.51 -12.92 8.36
CA CYS A 144 12.96 -13.12 8.34
C CYS A 144 13.72 -11.79 8.25
N ASP A 145 13.28 -10.86 7.40
CA ASP A 145 13.93 -9.55 7.25
C ASP A 145 13.84 -8.70 8.52
N LEU A 146 12.69 -8.76 9.19
CA LEU A 146 12.48 -8.00 10.43
C LEU A 146 13.26 -8.55 11.61
N THR A 147 13.34 -9.87 11.71
CA THR A 147 13.87 -10.56 12.90
C THR A 147 15.31 -11.04 12.75
N GLY A 148 15.78 -11.23 11.50
CA GLY A 148 17.04 -11.93 11.20
C GLY A 148 17.00 -13.42 11.51
N ALA A 149 15.81 -13.98 11.78
CA ALA A 149 15.61 -15.37 12.18
C ALA A 149 14.49 -16.04 11.36
N PRO A 150 14.43 -17.38 11.32
CA PRO A 150 13.36 -18.08 10.64
C PRO A 150 11.99 -17.73 11.24
N PRO A 151 10.92 -17.75 10.43
CA PRO A 151 9.58 -17.45 10.91
C PRO A 151 9.12 -18.50 11.94
N PRO A 152 8.19 -18.14 12.84
CA PRO A 152 7.64 -19.08 13.79
C PRO A 152 6.90 -20.22 13.07
N PRO A 153 6.95 -21.46 13.58
CA PRO A 153 6.37 -22.63 12.92
C PRO A 153 4.85 -22.53 12.75
N ASP A 154 4.19 -21.73 13.56
CA ASP A 154 2.74 -21.49 13.54
C ASP A 154 2.34 -20.27 12.68
N LEU A 155 3.27 -19.70 11.86
CA LEU A 155 3.03 -18.50 11.07
C LEU A 155 1.82 -18.63 10.13
N ALA A 156 1.65 -19.79 9.47
CA ALA A 156 0.54 -20.01 8.54
C ALA A 156 -0.82 -19.97 9.27
N ARG A 157 -0.90 -20.60 10.45
CA ARG A 157 -2.09 -20.54 11.30
C ARG A 157 -2.38 -19.11 11.74
N LEU A 158 -1.37 -18.40 12.25
CA LEU A 158 -1.51 -17.00 12.67
C LEU A 158 -1.96 -16.09 11.53
N LEU A 159 -1.45 -16.28 10.31
CA LEU A 159 -1.89 -15.52 9.15
C LEU A 159 -3.37 -15.79 8.83
N GLY A 160 -3.80 -17.05 8.94
CA GLY A 160 -5.22 -17.44 8.80
C GLY A 160 -6.10 -16.82 9.89
N ASP A 161 -5.68 -16.87 11.15
CA ASP A 161 -6.41 -16.27 12.28
C ASP A 161 -6.64 -14.76 12.11
N HIS A 162 -5.75 -14.09 11.38
CA HIS A 162 -5.88 -12.68 11.02
C HIS A 162 -6.44 -12.44 9.61
N ALA A 163 -7.06 -13.45 8.99
CA ALA A 163 -7.66 -13.36 7.65
C ALA A 163 -6.71 -12.76 6.59
N GLY A 164 -5.43 -13.10 6.65
CA GLY A 164 -4.41 -12.59 5.73
C GLY A 164 -3.98 -11.14 5.99
N ASN A 165 -4.45 -10.49 7.04
CA ASN A 165 -4.07 -9.12 7.37
C ASN A 165 -2.66 -9.06 8.00
N VAL A 166 -1.65 -8.77 7.18
CA VAL A 166 -0.23 -8.73 7.58
C VAL A 166 0.02 -7.71 8.71
N ARG A 167 -0.68 -6.57 8.68
CA ARG A 167 -0.53 -5.56 9.75
C ARG A 167 -1.05 -6.08 11.10
N ALA A 168 -2.19 -6.77 11.10
CA ALA A 168 -2.74 -7.38 12.31
C ALA A 168 -1.84 -8.52 12.83
N LEU A 169 -1.32 -9.34 11.93
CA LEU A 169 -0.35 -10.38 12.25
C LEU A 169 0.93 -9.78 12.89
N PHE A 170 1.50 -8.73 12.31
CA PHE A 170 2.71 -8.09 12.87
C PHE A 170 2.45 -7.47 14.23
N ARG A 171 1.27 -6.92 14.48
CA ARG A 171 0.87 -6.49 15.83
C ARG A 171 0.83 -7.64 16.80
N HIS A 172 0.23 -8.78 16.42
CA HIS A 172 0.23 -10.00 17.24
C HIS A 172 1.65 -10.49 17.54
N LEU A 173 2.53 -10.50 16.55
CA LEU A 173 3.93 -10.90 16.73
C LEU A 173 4.70 -9.89 17.59
N TYR A 174 4.36 -8.60 17.53
CA TYR A 174 4.91 -7.58 18.42
C TYR A 174 4.58 -7.88 19.89
N ASP A 175 3.30 -8.14 20.20
CA ASP A 175 2.83 -8.45 21.54
C ASP A 175 3.49 -9.75 22.05
N ARG A 176 3.50 -10.81 21.23
CA ARG A 176 4.15 -12.10 21.55
C ARG A 176 5.66 -11.95 21.81
N ALA A 177 6.35 -11.04 21.13
CA ALA A 177 7.77 -10.78 21.35
C ALA A 177 7.99 -9.99 22.65
N ALA A 178 7.08 -9.09 23.01
CA ALA A 178 7.11 -8.36 24.27
C ALA A 178 6.93 -9.29 25.49
N ASP A 179 5.98 -10.24 25.42
CA ASP A 179 5.65 -11.17 26.49
C ASP A 179 6.73 -12.24 26.77
N ARG A 180 7.62 -12.52 25.81
CA ARG A 180 8.71 -13.51 25.95
C ARG A 180 9.93 -13.01 26.70
N THR A 181 9.89 -11.81 27.21
CA THR A 181 11.02 -11.25 27.98
C THR A 181 10.67 -11.30 29.46
N PRO A 182 11.45 -12.06 30.30
CA PRO A 182 11.28 -12.10 31.73
C PRO A 182 11.57 -10.77 32.38
#